data_759afb5cace10456d7fe5b5da678f7c4
#
_entry.id   759afb5cace10456d7fe5b5da678f7c4
#
_cell.length_a   1.000
_cell.length_b   1.000
_cell.length_c   1.000
_cell.angle_alpha   90.00
_cell.angle_beta   90.00
_cell.angle_gamma   90.00
#
_symmetry.space_group_name_H-M   'P 1'
#
loop_
_entity.id
_entity.type
_entity.pdbx_description
1 polymer ?
#
loop_
_entity_poly.entity_id
_entity_poly.type
_entity_poly.pdbx_seq_one_letter_code
_entity_poly.pdbx_strand_id
1 'polypeptide(L)'
;MFKQISKSPLCFRLENTGARKLYLSAGIHGDETSGPHTLINLLKEPEFFDDLDVTIFPILNMYGHKHNQRHNEADKDLNRDFKSQKEKETQDHIKLMNDRYDIALCLHEGRDADGVYIYKPNKNKRLDVMESILKAMTLQMPIDDRHKRMHSLVEPGILQDVKYKEMHETEAIYLANRGVDAFTIEVPHGYSMNVREKTLRAGIKQAVRILS
;
A
#
# COMPACT_ATOMS: atom_id res chain seq x y z
N MET A 1 0.34 -10.60 -19.28
CA MET A 1 1.74 -10.22 -18.94
C MET A 1 1.77 -8.76 -18.55
N PHE A 2 2.48 -8.39 -17.48
CA PHE A 2 2.64 -6.99 -17.08
C PHE A 2 3.42 -6.18 -18.11
N LYS A 3 2.93 -4.98 -18.41
CA LYS A 3 3.59 -3.99 -19.26
C LYS A 3 4.16 -2.89 -18.38
N GLN A 4 5.43 -2.57 -18.53
CA GLN A 4 6.06 -1.43 -17.86
C GLN A 4 5.55 -0.12 -18.49
N ILE A 5 4.99 0.77 -17.66
CA ILE A 5 4.41 2.06 -18.08
C ILE A 5 5.38 3.21 -17.79
N SER A 6 6.12 3.13 -16.67
CA SER A 6 7.09 4.15 -16.26
C SER A 6 8.30 3.53 -15.58
N LYS A 7 9.43 4.26 -15.61
CA LYS A 7 10.66 3.92 -14.89
C LYS A 7 10.85 4.75 -13.61
N SER A 8 10.20 5.91 -13.51
CA SER A 8 10.29 6.77 -12.32
C SER A 8 9.03 7.64 -12.22
N PRO A 9 8.12 7.37 -11.23
CA PRO A 9 8.13 6.16 -10.40
C PRO A 9 7.99 4.88 -11.23
N LEU A 10 8.50 3.77 -10.69
CA LEU A 10 8.40 2.47 -11.38
C LEU A 10 6.94 2.00 -11.39
N CYS A 11 6.37 1.81 -12.58
CA CYS A 11 4.96 1.46 -12.76
C CYS A 11 4.76 0.36 -13.80
N PHE A 12 3.92 -0.62 -13.46
CA PHE A 12 3.51 -1.71 -14.33
C PHE A 12 1.99 -1.86 -14.34
N ARG A 13 1.43 -2.32 -15.47
CA ARG A 13 0.01 -2.65 -15.62
C ARG A 13 -0.19 -4.03 -16.21
N LEU A 14 -1.21 -4.71 -15.70
CA LEU A 14 -1.85 -5.89 -16.30
C LEU A 14 -3.28 -5.46 -16.65
N GLU A 15 -3.59 -5.40 -17.93
CA GLU A 15 -4.88 -4.88 -18.43
C GLU A 15 -5.79 -6.04 -18.85
N ASN A 16 -6.99 -6.11 -18.26
CA ASN A 16 -8.05 -7.02 -18.60
C ASN A 16 -9.35 -6.22 -18.80
N THR A 17 -9.84 -6.15 -20.02
CA THR A 17 -10.98 -5.29 -20.39
C THR A 17 -12.25 -5.68 -19.61
N GLY A 18 -12.83 -4.70 -18.89
CA GLY A 18 -14.06 -4.90 -18.11
C GLY A 18 -13.86 -5.53 -16.73
N ALA A 19 -12.62 -5.87 -16.35
CA ALA A 19 -12.32 -6.45 -15.06
C ALA A 19 -12.39 -5.45 -13.90
N ARG A 20 -12.51 -5.97 -12.67
CA ARG A 20 -12.33 -5.20 -11.43
C ARG A 20 -10.86 -4.76 -11.32
N LYS A 21 -10.65 -3.61 -10.68
CA LYS A 21 -9.36 -2.92 -10.68
C LYS A 21 -8.67 -2.93 -9.32
N LEU A 22 -7.49 -3.52 -9.28
CA LEU A 22 -6.62 -3.57 -8.11
C LEU A 22 -5.44 -2.61 -8.27
N TYR A 23 -5.21 -1.81 -7.24
CA TYR A 23 -4.04 -0.95 -7.11
C TYR A 23 -3.12 -1.46 -6.01
N LEU A 24 -1.83 -1.55 -6.31
CA LEU A 24 -0.79 -1.96 -5.37
C LEU A 24 0.38 -0.97 -5.42
N SER A 25 0.79 -0.45 -4.29
CA SER A 25 1.97 0.41 -4.18
C SER A 25 2.87 0.02 -3.02
N ALA A 26 4.16 0.33 -3.16
CA ALA A 26 5.16 0.17 -2.13
C ALA A 26 6.33 1.14 -2.31
N GLY A 27 7.21 1.20 -1.30
CA GLY A 27 8.46 1.94 -1.38
C GLY A 27 8.28 3.45 -1.54
N ILE A 28 7.20 4.02 -1.03
CA ILE A 28 7.06 5.47 -0.88
C ILE A 28 8.02 5.99 0.21
N HIS A 29 8.28 5.17 1.24
CA HIS A 29 9.44 5.31 2.11
C HIS A 29 10.51 4.32 1.64
N GLY A 30 11.68 4.82 1.29
CA GLY A 30 12.68 3.99 0.62
C GLY A 30 13.36 2.96 1.51
N ASP A 31 13.30 3.11 2.82
CA ASP A 31 13.82 2.17 3.82
C ASP A 31 12.83 1.03 4.17
N GLU A 32 11.63 1.05 3.60
CA GLU A 32 10.61 0.01 3.74
C GLU A 32 10.70 -0.97 2.55
N THR A 33 11.47 -2.05 2.72
CA THR A 33 11.95 -2.87 1.59
C THR A 33 11.10 -4.10 1.27
N SER A 34 10.26 -4.60 2.19
CA SER A 34 9.49 -5.83 1.97
C SER A 34 8.37 -5.67 0.96
N GLY A 35 7.69 -4.50 0.94
CA GLY A 35 6.69 -4.16 -0.07
C GLY A 35 7.28 -4.16 -1.48
N PRO A 36 8.34 -3.39 -1.77
CA PRO A 36 9.07 -3.44 -3.04
C PRO A 36 9.46 -4.85 -3.46
N HIS A 37 10.07 -5.64 -2.57
CA HIS A 37 10.48 -7.01 -2.84
C HIS A 37 9.29 -7.90 -3.21
N THR A 38 8.21 -7.82 -2.43
CA THR A 38 6.97 -8.56 -2.69
C THR A 38 6.38 -8.24 -4.06
N LEU A 39 6.23 -6.95 -4.39
CA LEU A 39 5.61 -6.54 -5.64
C LEU A 39 6.48 -6.88 -6.87
N ILE A 40 7.81 -6.73 -6.77
CA ILE A 40 8.73 -7.13 -7.85
C ILE A 40 8.65 -8.65 -8.13
N ASN A 41 8.51 -9.47 -7.09
CA ASN A 41 8.33 -10.90 -7.27
C ASN A 41 6.98 -11.23 -7.92
N LEU A 42 5.89 -10.55 -7.52
CA LEU A 42 4.56 -10.74 -8.11
C LEU A 42 4.47 -10.32 -9.58
N LEU A 43 5.31 -9.41 -10.07
CA LEU A 43 5.39 -9.08 -11.50
C LEU A 43 5.77 -10.28 -12.38
N LYS A 44 6.40 -11.31 -11.81
CA LYS A 44 6.80 -12.55 -12.50
C LYS A 44 5.68 -13.58 -12.52
N GLU A 45 4.59 -13.34 -11.80
CA GLU A 45 3.46 -14.25 -11.58
C GLU A 45 2.14 -13.58 -11.99
N PRO A 46 1.94 -13.19 -13.27
CA PRO A 46 0.72 -12.49 -13.69
C PRO A 46 -0.56 -13.31 -13.42
N GLU A 47 -0.46 -14.64 -13.44
CA GLU A 47 -1.54 -15.58 -13.10
C GLU A 47 -2.00 -15.47 -11.63
N PHE A 48 -1.20 -14.85 -10.76
CA PHE A 48 -1.60 -14.58 -9.37
C PHE A 48 -2.82 -13.65 -9.27
N PHE A 49 -3.04 -12.83 -10.28
CA PHE A 49 -4.07 -11.79 -10.29
C PHE A 49 -5.35 -12.19 -11.02
N ASP A 50 -5.45 -13.43 -11.46
CA ASP A 50 -6.60 -13.95 -12.22
C ASP A 50 -6.94 -13.00 -13.40
N ASP A 51 -8.23 -12.62 -13.55
CA ASP A 51 -8.71 -11.75 -14.62
C ASP A 51 -8.79 -10.26 -14.22
N LEU A 52 -8.09 -9.84 -13.16
CA LEU A 52 -8.11 -8.45 -12.69
C LEU A 52 -7.31 -7.50 -13.58
N ASP A 53 -7.76 -6.26 -13.65
CA ASP A 53 -6.96 -5.13 -14.13
C ASP A 53 -6.09 -4.64 -12.96
N VAL A 54 -4.78 -4.69 -13.10
CA VAL A 54 -3.85 -4.43 -11.99
C VAL A 54 -2.85 -3.34 -12.34
N THR A 55 -2.75 -2.34 -11.47
CA THR A 55 -1.69 -1.33 -11.51
C THR A 55 -0.76 -1.53 -10.32
N ILE A 56 0.53 -1.70 -10.58
CA ILE A 56 1.55 -1.91 -9.56
C ILE A 56 2.61 -0.82 -9.62
N PHE A 57 2.85 -0.17 -8.48
CA PHE A 57 3.99 0.71 -8.22
C PHE A 57 4.92 0.05 -7.20
N PRO A 58 5.91 -0.75 -7.64
CA PRO A 58 6.78 -1.47 -6.70
C PRO A 58 7.67 -0.56 -5.88
N ILE A 59 8.13 0.56 -6.47
CA ILE A 59 9.02 1.53 -5.83
C ILE A 59 8.58 2.93 -6.25
N LEU A 60 7.98 3.67 -5.32
CA LEU A 60 7.57 5.05 -5.55
C LEU A 60 8.75 6.03 -5.38
N ASN A 61 9.51 5.88 -4.31
CA ASN A 61 10.67 6.69 -3.99
C ASN A 61 11.96 5.98 -4.44
N MET A 62 12.30 6.12 -5.71
CA MET A 62 13.48 5.48 -6.30
C MET A 62 14.79 5.91 -5.63
N TYR A 63 14.92 7.20 -5.28
CA TYR A 63 16.10 7.73 -4.60
C TYR A 63 16.22 7.15 -3.18
N GLY A 64 15.14 7.26 -2.38
CA GLY A 64 15.13 6.74 -1.02
C GLY A 64 15.40 5.23 -0.97
N HIS A 65 14.81 4.46 -1.90
CA HIS A 65 15.04 3.02 -1.99
C HIS A 65 16.51 2.68 -2.30
N LYS A 66 17.11 3.40 -3.25
CA LYS A 66 18.54 3.21 -3.60
C LYS A 66 19.47 3.50 -2.42
N HIS A 67 19.15 4.48 -1.58
CA HIS A 67 19.98 4.91 -0.46
C HIS A 67 19.53 4.37 0.89
N ASN A 68 18.52 3.49 0.90
CA ASN A 68 17.92 2.92 2.12
C ASN A 68 17.53 4.00 3.15
N GLN A 69 16.84 5.03 2.67
CA GLN A 69 16.36 6.14 3.50
C GLN A 69 14.87 6.42 3.24
N ARG A 70 14.17 6.93 4.27
CA ARG A 70 12.75 7.19 4.24
C ARG A 70 12.35 8.22 3.17
N HIS A 71 13.06 9.34 3.14
CA HIS A 71 12.71 10.52 2.37
C HIS A 71 13.28 10.48 0.95
N ASN A 72 12.81 11.38 0.07
CA ASN A 72 13.37 11.59 -1.26
C ASN A 72 14.70 12.37 -1.19
N GLU A 73 15.28 12.70 -2.35
CA GLU A 73 16.55 13.43 -2.45
C GLU A 73 16.50 14.83 -1.80
N ALA A 74 15.33 15.46 -1.80
CA ALA A 74 15.10 16.77 -1.18
C ALA A 74 14.76 16.68 0.33
N ASP A 75 14.94 15.51 0.97
CA ASP A 75 14.59 15.23 2.36
C ASP A 75 13.10 15.47 2.66
N LYS A 76 12.21 15.05 1.75
CA LYS A 76 10.75 15.17 1.89
C LYS A 76 10.10 13.80 2.06
N ASP A 77 9.14 13.72 2.98
CA ASP A 77 8.25 12.58 3.13
C ASP A 77 7.16 12.64 2.03
N LEU A 78 7.33 11.82 0.97
CA LEU A 78 6.39 11.78 -0.16
C LEU A 78 4.98 11.36 0.28
N ASN A 79 4.86 10.56 1.36
CA ASN A 79 3.56 10.16 1.90
C ASN A 79 2.88 11.25 2.77
N ARG A 80 3.33 12.49 2.65
CA ARG A 80 2.72 13.71 3.21
C ARG A 80 2.42 14.75 2.14
N ASP A 81 2.79 14.48 0.90
CA ASP A 81 2.73 15.48 -0.18
C ASP A 81 1.50 15.38 -1.09
N PHE A 82 0.63 14.37 -0.94
CA PHE A 82 -0.54 14.19 -1.82
C PHE A 82 -1.55 15.35 -1.79
N LYS A 83 -1.60 16.11 -0.69
CA LYS A 83 -2.40 17.34 -0.59
C LYS A 83 -1.75 18.52 -1.30
N SER A 84 -0.45 18.70 -1.08
CA SER A 84 0.30 19.88 -1.59
C SER A 84 0.83 19.67 -3.01
N GLN A 85 1.15 18.43 -3.37
CA GLN A 85 1.68 18.01 -4.67
C GLN A 85 2.88 18.86 -5.14
N LYS A 86 3.79 19.15 -4.22
CA LYS A 86 4.98 19.96 -4.48
C LYS A 86 6.12 19.15 -5.09
N GLU A 87 6.23 17.87 -4.66
CA GLU A 87 7.29 16.99 -5.10
C GLU A 87 6.96 16.40 -6.48
N LYS A 88 7.98 16.38 -7.34
CA LYS A 88 7.82 15.86 -8.71
C LYS A 88 7.41 14.38 -8.72
N GLU A 89 7.98 13.58 -7.82
CA GLU A 89 7.66 12.15 -7.68
C GLU A 89 6.17 11.94 -7.39
N THR A 90 5.59 12.73 -6.48
CA THR A 90 4.15 12.69 -6.16
C THR A 90 3.30 13.09 -7.37
N GLN A 91 3.69 14.16 -8.08
CA GLN A 91 2.98 14.61 -9.27
C GLN A 91 3.01 13.57 -10.39
N ASP A 92 4.16 12.97 -10.65
CA ASP A 92 4.31 11.95 -11.69
C ASP A 92 3.58 10.65 -11.30
N HIS A 93 3.58 10.29 -10.03
CA HIS A 93 2.79 9.18 -9.51
C HIS A 93 1.28 9.39 -9.74
N ILE A 94 0.75 10.54 -9.35
CA ILE A 94 -0.66 10.88 -9.53
C ILE A 94 -1.08 10.85 -11.01
N LYS A 95 -0.24 11.34 -11.93
CA LYS A 95 -0.49 11.29 -13.37
C LYS A 95 -0.57 9.87 -13.92
N LEU A 96 0.12 8.91 -13.30
CA LEU A 96 0.15 7.52 -13.72
C LEU A 96 -0.99 6.69 -13.11
N MET A 97 -1.67 7.19 -12.08
CA MET A 97 -2.85 6.53 -11.51
C MET A 97 -3.99 6.53 -12.52
N ASN A 98 -4.74 5.43 -12.59
CA ASN A 98 -6.02 5.39 -13.30
C ASN A 98 -7.09 6.14 -12.51
N ASP A 99 -8.16 6.57 -13.18
CA ASP A 99 -9.22 7.36 -12.55
C ASP A 99 -10.01 6.59 -11.48
N ARG A 100 -10.05 5.25 -11.57
CA ARG A 100 -10.83 4.39 -10.66
C ARG A 100 -10.12 3.07 -10.38
N TYR A 101 -10.07 2.71 -9.09
CA TYR A 101 -9.74 1.37 -8.59
C TYR A 101 -10.88 0.90 -7.68
N ASP A 102 -11.11 -0.41 -7.59
CA ASP A 102 -12.07 -0.98 -6.64
C ASP A 102 -11.41 -1.12 -5.27
N ILE A 103 -10.18 -1.67 -5.23
CA ILE A 103 -9.37 -1.78 -4.01
C ILE A 103 -7.97 -1.24 -4.27
N ALA A 104 -7.41 -0.56 -3.26
CA ALA A 104 -6.02 -0.10 -3.25
C ALA A 104 -5.31 -0.52 -1.96
N LEU A 105 -4.16 -1.16 -2.09
CA LEU A 105 -3.29 -1.55 -0.98
C LEU A 105 -1.97 -0.79 -1.08
N CYS A 106 -1.73 0.13 -0.13
CA CYS A 106 -0.47 0.85 0.04
C CYS A 106 0.37 0.10 1.08
N LEU A 107 1.48 -0.52 0.65
CA LEU A 107 2.28 -1.41 1.48
C LEU A 107 3.41 -0.66 2.18
N HIS A 108 3.45 -0.78 3.51
CA HIS A 108 4.38 -0.10 4.40
C HIS A 108 5.01 -1.05 5.42
N GLU A 109 6.00 -0.53 6.16
CA GLU A 109 6.62 -1.20 7.31
C GLU A 109 6.55 -0.35 8.57
N GLY A 110 6.00 -0.94 9.65
CA GLY A 110 5.98 -0.33 10.99
C GLY A 110 7.23 -0.64 11.78
N ARG A 111 8.04 0.38 12.17
CA ARG A 111 9.27 0.17 12.94
C ARG A 111 9.01 -0.29 14.37
N ASP A 112 7.94 0.23 14.98
CA ASP A 112 7.61 -0.03 16.39
C ASP A 112 6.43 -1.00 16.55
N ALA A 113 6.16 -1.81 15.51
CA ALA A 113 5.08 -2.77 15.51
C ALA A 113 5.56 -4.17 15.92
N ASP A 114 4.72 -4.90 16.67
CA ASP A 114 4.97 -6.30 17.04
C ASP A 114 4.13 -7.26 16.16
N GLY A 115 3.17 -6.75 15.41
CA GLY A 115 2.30 -7.49 14.52
C GLY A 115 1.82 -6.64 13.33
N VAL A 116 1.06 -7.27 12.45
CA VAL A 116 0.46 -6.62 11.29
C VAL A 116 -0.73 -5.77 11.70
N TYR A 117 -0.90 -4.62 11.02
CA TYR A 117 -2.06 -3.76 11.20
C TYR A 117 -2.39 -2.99 9.92
N ILE A 118 -3.59 -2.43 9.87
CA ILE A 118 -4.11 -1.67 8.74
C ILE A 118 -4.53 -0.27 9.21
N TYR A 119 -4.09 0.78 8.50
CA TYR A 119 -4.69 2.09 8.64
C TYR A 119 -5.87 2.25 7.69
N LYS A 120 -7.00 2.66 8.27
CA LYS A 120 -8.26 2.94 7.61
C LYS A 120 -8.41 4.44 7.39
N PRO A 121 -8.47 4.93 6.13
CA PRO A 121 -8.94 6.28 5.86
C PRO A 121 -10.39 6.48 6.33
N ASN A 122 -10.71 7.68 6.84
CA ASN A 122 -12.05 7.93 7.42
C ASN A 122 -13.21 7.76 6.44
N LYS A 123 -13.02 8.01 5.15
CA LYS A 123 -14.06 7.86 4.12
C LYS A 123 -14.32 6.40 3.75
N ASN A 124 -13.39 5.52 4.05
CA ASN A 124 -13.55 4.12 3.77
C ASN A 124 -14.50 3.45 4.77
N LYS A 125 -15.55 2.81 4.26
CA LYS A 125 -16.58 2.12 5.05
C LYS A 125 -16.51 0.59 5.00
N ARG A 126 -15.59 0.03 4.15
CA ARG A 126 -15.47 -1.40 3.93
C ARG A 126 -14.60 -2.08 5.00
N LEU A 127 -15.11 -2.03 6.24
CA LEU A 127 -14.48 -2.73 7.37
C LEU A 127 -14.40 -4.25 7.11
N ASP A 128 -15.43 -4.82 6.50
CA ASP A 128 -15.50 -6.22 6.07
C ASP A 128 -14.30 -6.65 5.20
N VAL A 129 -13.91 -5.81 4.26
CA VAL A 129 -12.75 -6.05 3.37
C VAL A 129 -11.45 -6.02 4.18
N MET A 130 -11.28 -5.02 5.06
CA MET A 130 -10.08 -4.89 5.89
C MET A 130 -9.92 -6.07 6.85
N GLU A 131 -10.98 -6.45 7.55
CA GLU A 131 -11.00 -7.61 8.45
C GLU A 131 -10.65 -8.91 7.71
N SER A 132 -11.19 -9.09 6.51
CA SER A 132 -10.92 -10.24 5.67
C SER A 132 -9.45 -10.31 5.24
N ILE A 133 -8.87 -9.17 4.81
CA ILE A 133 -7.46 -9.07 4.44
C ILE A 133 -6.57 -9.31 5.67
N LEU A 134 -6.84 -8.64 6.78
CA LEU A 134 -6.08 -8.79 8.02
C LEU A 134 -6.10 -10.23 8.51
N LYS A 135 -7.27 -10.88 8.51
CA LYS A 135 -7.42 -12.29 8.87
C LYS A 135 -6.54 -13.22 8.02
N ALA A 136 -6.44 -12.97 6.73
CA ALA A 136 -5.55 -13.76 5.86
C ALA A 136 -4.07 -13.57 6.24
N MET A 137 -3.68 -12.36 6.65
CA MET A 137 -2.30 -12.03 7.04
C MET A 137 -1.92 -12.62 8.40
N THR A 138 -2.88 -12.79 9.31
CA THR A 138 -2.63 -13.36 10.65
C THR A 138 -2.21 -14.83 10.65
N LEU A 139 -2.35 -15.52 9.54
CA LEU A 139 -1.80 -16.86 9.36
C LEU A 139 -0.26 -16.90 9.35
N GLN A 140 0.38 -15.75 9.13
CA GLN A 140 1.83 -15.61 9.01
C GLN A 140 2.45 -14.80 10.17
N MET A 141 1.66 -13.93 10.81
CA MET A 141 2.15 -12.94 11.76
C MET A 141 1.03 -12.50 12.70
N PRO A 142 1.27 -12.26 14.02
CA PRO A 142 0.23 -11.78 14.91
C PRO A 142 -0.29 -10.40 14.51
N ILE A 143 -1.46 -10.02 15.03
CA ILE A 143 -1.97 -8.65 14.96
C ILE A 143 -1.20 -7.76 15.93
N ASP A 144 -0.89 -6.54 15.52
CA ASP A 144 -0.46 -5.49 16.46
C ASP A 144 -1.73 -4.93 17.15
N ASP A 145 -1.93 -5.27 18.41
CA ASP A 145 -3.05 -4.84 19.23
C ASP A 145 -2.74 -3.58 20.08
N ARG A 146 -1.52 -3.03 19.94
CA ARG A 146 -1.11 -1.85 20.71
C ARG A 146 -1.82 -0.59 20.24
N HIS A 147 -2.33 0.17 21.21
CA HIS A 147 -2.90 1.50 20.97
C HIS A 147 -1.79 2.49 20.61
N LYS A 148 -1.74 2.95 19.37
CA LYS A 148 -0.85 4.05 18.97
C LYS A 148 -1.45 5.39 19.40
N ARG A 149 -0.66 6.24 20.07
CA ARG A 149 -1.10 7.49 20.72
C ARG A 149 -1.84 8.50 19.83
N MET A 150 -1.76 8.35 18.52
CA MET A 150 -2.31 9.30 17.54
C MET A 150 -3.44 8.70 16.70
N HIS A 151 -3.80 7.46 16.91
CA HIS A 151 -4.80 6.73 16.12
C HIS A 151 -5.89 6.15 17.03
N SER A 152 -7.13 6.13 16.54
CA SER A 152 -8.22 5.42 17.19
C SER A 152 -8.24 3.97 16.73
N LEU A 153 -8.25 3.05 17.68
CA LEU A 153 -8.53 1.65 17.40
C LEU A 153 -10.00 1.54 16.97
N VAL A 154 -10.23 0.93 15.82
CA VAL A 154 -11.58 0.61 15.31
C VAL A 154 -11.91 -0.83 15.67
N GLU A 155 -11.00 -1.75 15.33
CA GLU A 155 -11.02 -3.17 15.64
C GLU A 155 -9.57 -3.63 15.89
N PRO A 156 -9.32 -4.79 16.51
CA PRO A 156 -7.99 -5.32 16.69
C PRO A 156 -7.20 -5.33 15.36
N GLY A 157 -6.07 -4.61 15.32
CA GLY A 157 -5.26 -4.45 14.13
C GLY A 157 -5.80 -3.49 13.06
N ILE A 158 -6.93 -2.83 13.28
CA ILE A 158 -7.46 -1.81 12.37
C ILE A 158 -7.49 -0.45 13.08
N LEU A 159 -6.66 0.45 12.60
CA LEU A 159 -6.49 1.79 13.16
C LEU A 159 -7.10 2.84 12.23
N GLN A 160 -7.78 3.82 12.80
CA GLN A 160 -8.24 4.99 12.06
C GLN A 160 -7.32 6.16 12.33
N ASP A 161 -6.84 6.79 11.26
CA ASP A 161 -6.07 8.02 11.38
C ASP A 161 -6.96 9.20 11.78
N VAL A 162 -6.75 9.74 12.98
CA VAL A 162 -7.63 10.79 13.56
C VAL A 162 -7.02 12.18 13.47
N LYS A 163 -5.69 12.31 13.46
CA LYS A 163 -5.00 13.60 13.64
C LYS A 163 -4.35 14.19 12.38
N TYR A 164 -4.00 13.38 11.40
CA TYR A 164 -3.26 13.87 10.21
C TYR A 164 -4.14 14.54 9.15
N LYS A 165 -5.46 14.55 9.33
CA LYS A 165 -6.43 14.96 8.33
C LYS A 165 -6.31 16.39 7.81
N GLU A 166 -5.85 17.32 8.64
CA GLU A 166 -5.90 18.74 8.28
C GLU A 166 -4.63 19.24 7.62
N MET A 167 -3.49 18.65 7.96
CA MET A 167 -2.18 19.15 7.50
C MET A 167 -1.58 18.35 6.34
N HIS A 168 -1.79 17.03 6.30
CA HIS A 168 -1.15 16.13 5.32
C HIS A 168 -2.16 15.16 4.72
N GLU A 169 -1.97 14.77 3.47
CA GLU A 169 -2.72 13.71 2.82
C GLU A 169 -1.75 12.61 2.41
N THR A 170 -2.00 11.40 2.92
CA THR A 170 -1.26 10.20 2.52
C THR A 170 -1.82 9.65 1.22
N GLU A 171 -1.08 8.74 0.58
CA GLU A 171 -1.52 8.05 -0.64
C GLU A 171 -2.89 7.39 -0.46
N ALA A 172 -3.08 6.60 0.60
CA ALA A 172 -4.35 5.92 0.86
C ALA A 172 -5.51 6.90 1.10
N ILE A 173 -5.27 8.03 1.80
CA ILE A 173 -6.27 9.07 1.99
C ILE A 173 -6.63 9.74 0.66
N TYR A 174 -5.64 10.02 -0.19
CA TYR A 174 -5.83 10.59 -1.52
C TYR A 174 -6.73 9.71 -2.39
N LEU A 175 -6.48 8.40 -2.42
CA LEU A 175 -7.28 7.43 -3.15
C LEU A 175 -8.69 7.28 -2.55
N ALA A 176 -8.83 7.19 -1.23
CA ALA A 176 -10.12 7.11 -0.55
C ALA A 176 -10.99 8.36 -0.76
N ASN A 177 -10.37 9.55 -0.88
CA ASN A 177 -11.08 10.80 -1.21
C ASN A 177 -11.68 10.78 -2.63
N ARG A 178 -11.21 9.87 -3.49
CA ARG A 178 -11.69 9.64 -4.86
C ARG A 178 -12.62 8.43 -5.00
N GLY A 179 -13.05 7.87 -3.85
CA GLY A 179 -14.02 6.77 -3.80
C GLY A 179 -13.42 5.38 -3.98
N VAL A 180 -12.10 5.23 -3.80
CA VAL A 180 -11.41 3.94 -3.80
C VAL A 180 -11.44 3.33 -2.41
N ASP A 181 -11.66 2.01 -2.30
CA ASP A 181 -11.45 1.28 -1.05
C ASP A 181 -9.96 1.11 -0.78
N ALA A 182 -9.32 2.18 -0.28
CA ALA A 182 -7.88 2.26 -0.08
C ALA A 182 -7.49 2.01 1.38
N PHE A 183 -6.41 1.22 1.58
CA PHE A 183 -5.88 0.85 2.89
C PHE A 183 -4.37 0.96 2.91
N THR A 184 -3.80 1.40 4.04
CA THR A 184 -2.38 1.26 4.31
C THR A 184 -2.16 0.00 5.13
N ILE A 185 -1.40 -0.94 4.58
CA ILE A 185 -1.00 -2.18 5.26
C ILE A 185 0.38 -1.97 5.85
N GLU A 186 0.53 -2.27 7.13
CA GLU A 186 1.79 -2.15 7.87
C GLU A 186 2.25 -3.51 8.35
N VAL A 187 3.43 -3.95 7.93
CA VAL A 187 4.10 -5.12 8.49
C VAL A 187 5.28 -4.71 9.37
N PRO A 188 5.55 -5.38 10.50
CA PRO A 188 6.66 -5.03 11.37
C PRO A 188 8.01 -5.20 10.70
N HIS A 189 8.85 -4.16 10.79
CA HIS A 189 10.22 -4.19 10.25
C HIS A 189 11.10 -5.28 10.91
N GLY A 190 10.83 -5.63 12.17
CA GLY A 190 11.64 -6.57 12.97
C GLY A 190 11.55 -8.04 12.51
N TYR A 191 10.59 -8.41 11.67
CA TYR A 191 10.50 -9.79 11.16
C TYR A 191 11.41 -10.02 9.95
N SER A 192 11.78 -11.28 9.72
CA SER A 192 12.58 -11.63 8.53
C SER A 192 11.85 -11.26 7.24
N MET A 193 12.61 -10.96 6.18
CA MET A 193 12.06 -10.64 4.85
C MET A 193 11.07 -11.70 4.37
N ASN A 194 11.38 -12.99 4.54
CA ASN A 194 10.51 -14.09 4.13
C ASN A 194 9.14 -14.08 4.84
N VAL A 195 9.11 -13.78 6.15
CA VAL A 195 7.84 -13.68 6.91
C VAL A 195 7.05 -12.45 6.46
N ARG A 196 7.69 -11.29 6.31
CA ARG A 196 7.04 -10.07 5.83
C ARG A 196 6.46 -10.25 4.43
N GLU A 197 7.22 -10.83 3.50
CA GLU A 197 6.76 -11.13 2.15
C GLU A 197 5.55 -12.07 2.13
N LYS A 198 5.60 -13.19 2.87
CA LYS A 198 4.48 -14.13 2.97
C LYS A 198 3.23 -13.46 3.53
N THR A 199 3.39 -12.59 4.52
CA THR A 199 2.29 -11.83 5.12
C THR A 199 1.65 -10.88 4.11
N LEU A 200 2.46 -10.08 3.38
CA LEU A 200 1.97 -9.19 2.34
C LEU A 200 1.28 -9.94 1.19
N ARG A 201 1.89 -11.04 0.73
CA ARG A 201 1.29 -11.90 -0.31
C ARG A 201 -0.06 -12.47 0.12
N ALA A 202 -0.21 -12.86 1.39
CA ALA A 202 -1.49 -13.37 1.91
C ALA A 202 -2.57 -12.29 1.87
N GLY A 203 -2.25 -11.06 2.27
CA GLY A 203 -3.17 -9.91 2.20
C GLY A 203 -3.56 -9.57 0.76
N ILE A 204 -2.58 -9.50 -0.15
CA ILE A 204 -2.82 -9.24 -1.58
C ILE A 204 -3.69 -10.34 -2.19
N LYS A 205 -3.40 -11.61 -1.91
CA LYS A 205 -4.19 -12.75 -2.40
C LYS A 205 -5.65 -12.67 -1.93
N GLN A 206 -5.87 -12.22 -0.70
CA GLN A 206 -7.24 -12.03 -0.20
C GLN A 206 -7.96 -10.88 -0.91
N ALA A 207 -7.27 -9.77 -1.22
CA ALA A 207 -7.85 -8.70 -2.02
C ALA A 207 -8.20 -9.18 -3.45
N VAL A 208 -7.34 -9.98 -4.08
CA VAL A 208 -7.63 -10.62 -5.38
C VAL A 208 -8.92 -11.44 -5.27
N ARG A 209 -9.05 -12.35 -4.29
CA ARG A 209 -10.25 -13.17 -4.08
C ARG A 209 -11.54 -12.39 -3.84
N ILE A 210 -11.45 -11.21 -3.23
CA ILE A 210 -12.61 -10.33 -3.00
C ILE A 210 -13.06 -9.69 -4.32
N LEU A 211 -12.13 -9.47 -5.24
CA LEU A 211 -12.39 -8.84 -6.53
C LEU A 211 -12.77 -9.85 -7.63
N SER A 212 -12.28 -11.09 -7.56
CA SER A 212 -12.67 -12.20 -8.46
C SER A 212 -14.08 -12.70 -8.11
#